data_4e1579465acd4bf701c4a04430d81277
#
_entry.id   4e1579465acd4bf701c4a04430d81277
#
_cell.length_a   1.000
_cell.length_b   1.000
_cell.length_c   1.000
_cell.angle_alpha   90.00
_cell.angle_beta   90.00
_cell.angle_gamma   90.00
#
_symmetry.space_group_name_H-M   'P 1'
#
loop_
_entity.id
_entity.type
_entity.pdbx_description
1 polymer ?
#
loop_
_entity_poly.entity_id
_entity_poly.type
_entity_poly.pdbx_seq_one_letter_code
_entity_poly.pdbx_strand_id
1 'polypeptide(L)'
;MADFETTTDESDCRVWASAWVNIDSVYLPNYGNTLHISNDIQSFMNYFATLTGEHDCYFHNLKFDGSFIIDYLLRNGFAYDNQLLEPYTFDTLITEQKIFYQIRVRFQDKPKINKNGKPKLRKGQPIYDKTVVNFKDSLKKIPLKVSQIAKSYGIEEQKTEIDYESFRPVGYELTEQEKEYVSNDVVIVAKALYQMINHQGQTGLTMSSDALADFKHRLAQIERGPSKNKQLAEKAFRHWFPELTEEADNFIRRAYKGGYTYANPKYTSQLIGEGLVYDVNSLYPSRMQNCLLPYGVPLYFKGEPEIGKEGYPLFIIHIKCNFKVKENHLPIVQLKNNSRFHETEYLMEVDSIEELFLTSIDYALFLDHYDVFNLEYIDGFYFQGRYEFFNEYINHWGEIKKKTTDKGERQLAKLMLNSLYGKFASSTSGAMKEPYLNEEEEVKYDSVVRDSRPSVYTAIACFTTAYARYLMITTAQSCYDRFLYCDTDSLHVVGLEIPDIEIHESELGAWKCEGVFHQAKYLRAKTYLESFYRLEGKNIVSPENIKEADDIVMDVKCAGMPDNMKQLVNYDNFNLGQVFSDSMKSNDDTNNYGKLVPKTVKGGVVLVARDFQIKN
;
A
#
# COMPACT_ATOMS: atom_id res chain seq x y z
N MET A 1 -11.11 -18.47 -0.54
CA MET A 1 -11.49 -17.08 -0.20
C MET A 1 -12.61 -17.12 0.81
N ALA A 2 -12.55 -16.29 1.84
CA ALA A 2 -13.56 -16.24 2.90
C ALA A 2 -13.86 -14.80 3.30
N ASP A 3 -15.01 -14.59 3.96
CA ASP A 3 -15.46 -13.31 4.50
C ASP A 3 -16.39 -13.53 5.69
N PHE A 4 -16.43 -12.57 6.63
CA PHE A 4 -17.29 -12.60 7.80
C PHE A 4 -18.20 -11.38 7.84
N GLU A 5 -19.46 -11.63 8.20
CA GLU A 5 -20.39 -10.58 8.64
C GLU A 5 -20.55 -10.60 10.15
N THR A 6 -20.54 -9.44 10.76
CA THR A 6 -20.44 -9.30 12.21
C THR A 6 -21.51 -8.37 12.75
N THR A 7 -21.88 -8.57 14.01
CA THR A 7 -22.78 -7.65 14.71
C THR A 7 -22.10 -6.29 14.94
N THR A 8 -22.90 -5.25 15.05
CA THR A 8 -22.47 -3.87 15.31
C THR A 8 -22.55 -3.46 16.79
N ASP A 9 -23.16 -4.31 17.65
CA ASP A 9 -23.37 -4.06 19.07
C ASP A 9 -22.12 -4.41 19.89
N GLU A 10 -21.64 -3.49 20.72
CA GLU A 10 -20.48 -3.70 21.61
C GLU A 10 -20.73 -4.79 22.66
N SER A 11 -21.98 -5.00 23.09
CA SER A 11 -22.36 -6.00 24.07
C SER A 11 -22.61 -7.40 23.50
N ASP A 12 -22.76 -7.50 22.16
CA ASP A 12 -22.97 -8.75 21.41
C ASP A 12 -22.07 -8.78 20.16
N CYS A 13 -20.76 -8.69 20.35
CA CYS A 13 -19.79 -8.70 19.26
C CYS A 13 -19.48 -10.14 18.83
N ARG A 14 -19.94 -10.53 17.65
CA ARG A 14 -19.75 -11.89 17.10
C ARG A 14 -19.91 -11.91 15.58
N VAL A 15 -19.40 -12.99 14.97
CA VAL A 15 -19.70 -13.36 13.58
C VAL A 15 -21.11 -13.97 13.53
N TRP A 16 -22.01 -13.38 12.72
CA TRP A 16 -23.36 -13.92 12.49
C TRP A 16 -23.51 -14.56 11.11
N ALA A 17 -22.56 -14.29 10.17
CA ALA A 17 -22.45 -15.02 8.92
C ALA A 17 -20.98 -15.19 8.54
N SER A 18 -20.66 -16.35 8.00
CA SER A 18 -19.37 -16.65 7.38
C SER A 18 -19.60 -17.33 6.03
N ALA A 19 -18.85 -16.88 5.00
CA ALA A 19 -18.89 -17.50 3.70
C ALA A 19 -17.47 -17.84 3.23
N TRP A 20 -17.30 -18.98 2.55
CA TRP A 20 -16.01 -19.33 1.93
C TRP A 20 -16.19 -20.19 0.69
N VAL A 21 -15.29 -20.02 -0.27
CA VAL A 21 -15.30 -20.74 -1.54
C VAL A 21 -13.89 -21.20 -1.94
N ASN A 22 -13.80 -22.36 -2.61
CA ASN A 22 -12.54 -22.81 -3.16
C ASN A 22 -12.18 -22.00 -4.42
N ILE A 23 -11.05 -21.29 -4.37
CA ILE A 23 -10.55 -20.45 -5.46
C ILE A 23 -10.34 -21.26 -6.76
N ASP A 24 -9.83 -22.48 -6.66
CA ASP A 24 -9.53 -23.32 -7.84
C ASP A 24 -10.76 -23.74 -8.62
N SER A 25 -11.95 -23.66 -8.03
CA SER A 25 -13.20 -24.09 -8.63
C SER A 25 -14.14 -22.98 -9.08
N VAL A 26 -13.86 -21.70 -8.77
CA VAL A 26 -14.82 -20.58 -8.96
C VAL A 26 -15.26 -20.33 -10.41
N TYR A 27 -14.51 -20.84 -11.39
CA TYR A 27 -14.88 -20.79 -12.81
C TYR A 27 -15.47 -22.09 -13.35
N LEU A 28 -15.62 -23.13 -12.50
CA LEU A 28 -16.26 -24.38 -12.90
C LEU A 28 -17.80 -24.23 -12.82
N PRO A 29 -18.56 -24.93 -13.71
CA PRO A 29 -20.03 -24.82 -13.71
C PRO A 29 -20.71 -25.20 -12.38
N ASN A 30 -20.05 -26.01 -11.57
CA ASN A 30 -20.54 -26.52 -10.28
C ASN A 30 -19.84 -25.88 -9.07
N TYR A 31 -19.24 -24.70 -9.21
CA TYR A 31 -18.49 -24.06 -8.11
C TYR A 31 -19.34 -23.85 -6.86
N GLY A 32 -20.67 -23.72 -7.01
CA GLY A 32 -21.60 -23.62 -5.89
C GLY A 32 -21.51 -24.77 -4.87
N ASN A 33 -21.03 -25.96 -5.30
CA ASN A 33 -20.76 -27.09 -4.40
C ASN A 33 -19.58 -26.86 -3.47
N THR A 34 -18.74 -25.87 -3.74
CA THR A 34 -17.57 -25.47 -2.93
C THR A 34 -17.78 -24.13 -2.22
N LEU A 35 -18.93 -23.50 -2.42
CA LEU A 35 -19.36 -22.32 -1.69
C LEU A 35 -20.10 -22.78 -0.44
N HIS A 36 -19.59 -22.39 0.69
CA HIS A 36 -20.13 -22.71 2.01
C HIS A 36 -20.58 -21.42 2.70
N ILE A 37 -21.71 -21.49 3.39
CA ILE A 37 -22.24 -20.40 4.21
C ILE A 37 -22.60 -20.97 5.56
N SER A 38 -22.27 -20.26 6.62
CA SER A 38 -22.63 -20.61 7.99
C SER A 38 -23.02 -19.35 8.76
N ASN A 39 -23.69 -19.52 9.88
CA ASN A 39 -24.16 -18.44 10.76
C ASN A 39 -23.29 -18.24 12.00
N ASP A 40 -22.07 -18.78 12.01
CA ASP A 40 -21.11 -18.62 13.11
C ASP A 40 -19.66 -18.87 12.69
N ILE A 41 -18.72 -18.44 13.52
CA ILE A 41 -17.28 -18.68 13.32
C ILE A 41 -16.87 -20.12 13.68
N GLN A 42 -17.59 -20.80 14.59
CA GLN A 42 -17.26 -22.15 15.02
C GLN A 42 -17.36 -23.14 13.87
N SER A 43 -18.44 -23.07 13.08
CA SER A 43 -18.65 -23.91 11.89
C SER A 43 -17.58 -23.68 10.84
N PHE A 44 -17.18 -22.41 10.63
CA PHE A 44 -16.06 -22.04 9.77
C PHE A 44 -14.75 -22.71 10.25
N MET A 45 -14.37 -22.51 11.49
CA MET A 45 -13.13 -23.08 12.04
C MET A 45 -13.13 -24.61 12.05
N ASN A 46 -14.28 -25.22 12.35
CA ASN A 46 -14.48 -26.68 12.28
C ASN A 46 -14.25 -27.21 10.87
N TYR A 47 -14.75 -26.53 9.83
CA TYR A 47 -14.48 -26.93 8.44
C TYR A 47 -12.98 -27.00 8.16
N PHE A 48 -12.23 -25.95 8.47
CA PHE A 48 -10.78 -25.91 8.25
C PHE A 48 -10.03 -26.95 9.10
N ALA A 49 -10.49 -27.24 10.29
CA ALA A 49 -9.96 -28.33 11.12
C ALA A 49 -10.20 -29.73 10.49
N THR A 50 -11.15 -29.88 9.56
CA THR A 50 -11.34 -31.18 8.85
C THR A 50 -10.32 -31.43 7.74
N LEU A 51 -9.64 -30.40 7.25
CA LEU A 51 -8.68 -30.52 6.16
C LEU A 51 -7.40 -31.26 6.59
N THR A 52 -6.58 -31.64 5.63
CA THR A 52 -5.26 -32.25 5.85
C THR A 52 -4.22 -31.58 4.97
N GLY A 53 -3.02 -31.33 5.50
CA GLY A 53 -1.96 -30.65 4.78
C GLY A 53 -1.97 -29.14 5.05
N GLU A 54 -1.34 -28.39 4.17
CA GLU A 54 -1.24 -26.93 4.26
C GLU A 54 -2.20 -26.27 3.27
N HIS A 55 -2.98 -25.31 3.75
CA HIS A 55 -4.01 -24.60 2.99
C HIS A 55 -3.88 -23.09 3.16
N ASP A 56 -4.12 -22.35 2.09
CA ASP A 56 -4.22 -20.90 2.10
C ASP A 56 -5.69 -20.48 2.05
N CYS A 57 -6.11 -19.66 3.00
CA CYS A 57 -7.43 -19.03 3.02
C CYS A 57 -7.24 -17.51 3.00
N TYR A 58 -7.84 -16.83 2.05
CA TYR A 58 -7.71 -15.38 1.92
C TYR A 58 -8.94 -14.67 2.49
N PHE A 59 -8.72 -13.54 3.16
CA PHE A 59 -9.71 -12.54 3.53
C PHE A 59 -9.37 -11.20 2.87
N HIS A 60 -10.36 -10.39 2.58
CA HIS A 60 -10.12 -9.07 2.03
C HIS A 60 -10.16 -8.00 3.11
N ASN A 61 -8.99 -7.53 3.57
CA ASN A 61 -8.76 -6.75 4.78
C ASN A 61 -8.78 -7.61 6.07
N LEU A 62 -7.92 -8.63 6.08
CA LEU A 62 -7.76 -9.56 7.21
C LEU A 62 -7.67 -8.89 8.60
N LYS A 63 -7.32 -7.61 8.67
CA LYS A 63 -7.25 -6.89 9.95
C LYS A 63 -8.58 -6.89 10.69
N PHE A 64 -9.70 -6.83 9.97
CA PHE A 64 -11.03 -6.88 10.57
C PHE A 64 -11.40 -8.32 10.95
N ASP A 65 -11.52 -9.20 9.98
CA ASP A 65 -11.92 -10.62 10.17
C ASP A 65 -10.93 -11.38 11.04
N GLY A 66 -9.64 -11.11 10.85
CA GLY A 66 -8.57 -11.72 11.65
C GLY A 66 -8.64 -11.41 13.14
N SER A 67 -9.30 -10.32 13.54
CA SER A 67 -9.53 -10.02 14.96
C SER A 67 -10.49 -11.03 15.59
N PHE A 68 -11.51 -11.47 14.87
CA PHE A 68 -12.44 -12.53 15.32
C PHE A 68 -11.78 -13.91 15.32
N ILE A 69 -10.92 -14.19 14.31
CA ILE A 69 -10.14 -15.43 14.28
C ILE A 69 -9.21 -15.50 15.50
N ILE A 70 -8.48 -14.43 15.81
CA ILE A 70 -7.56 -14.39 16.95
C ILE A 70 -8.33 -14.53 18.28
N ASP A 71 -9.46 -13.81 18.45
CA ASP A 71 -10.31 -13.93 19.63
C ASP A 71 -10.80 -15.38 19.82
N TYR A 72 -11.29 -16.01 18.72
CA TYR A 72 -11.70 -17.41 18.72
C TYR A 72 -10.56 -18.35 19.16
N LEU A 73 -9.37 -18.21 18.57
CA LEU A 73 -8.23 -19.07 18.87
C LEU A 73 -7.81 -18.99 20.34
N LEU A 74 -7.67 -17.78 20.86
CA LEU A 74 -7.28 -17.55 22.27
C LEU A 74 -8.31 -18.11 23.25
N ARG A 75 -9.62 -17.98 22.95
CA ARG A 75 -10.70 -18.52 23.82
C ARG A 75 -10.85 -20.03 23.73
N ASN A 76 -10.45 -20.64 22.62
CA ASN A 76 -10.55 -22.08 22.42
C ASN A 76 -9.25 -22.84 22.71
N GLY A 77 -8.35 -22.24 23.48
CA GLY A 77 -7.16 -22.89 24.01
C GLY A 77 -6.01 -23.09 23.02
N PHE A 78 -6.00 -22.37 21.90
CA PHE A 78 -4.84 -22.34 21.03
C PHE A 78 -3.73 -21.50 21.66
N ALA A 79 -2.52 -22.08 21.76
CA ALA A 79 -1.36 -21.35 22.24
C ALA A 79 -0.66 -20.57 21.12
N TYR A 80 -0.13 -19.40 21.45
CA TYR A 80 0.72 -18.66 20.51
C TYR A 80 2.11 -19.34 20.42
N ASP A 81 2.52 -19.74 19.21
CA ASP A 81 3.82 -20.38 18.94
C ASP A 81 4.28 -20.03 17.53
N ASN A 82 5.32 -19.20 17.41
CA ASN A 82 5.86 -18.72 16.14
C ASN A 82 6.48 -19.83 15.25
N GLN A 83 6.72 -21.03 15.78
CA GLN A 83 7.24 -22.17 15.04
C GLN A 83 6.14 -23.21 14.71
N LEU A 84 4.96 -23.10 15.30
CA LEU A 84 3.85 -24.06 15.15
C LEU A 84 4.31 -25.50 15.42
N LEU A 85 5.03 -25.71 16.53
CA LEU A 85 5.63 -27.02 16.84
C LEU A 85 4.57 -28.06 17.18
N GLU A 86 3.54 -27.69 17.93
CA GLU A 86 2.51 -28.58 18.44
C GLU A 86 1.13 -28.30 17.82
N PRO A 87 0.20 -29.25 17.77
CA PRO A 87 -1.20 -29.01 17.46
C PRO A 87 -1.84 -27.97 18.39
N TYR A 88 -2.89 -27.31 17.93
CA TYR A 88 -3.59 -26.23 18.64
C TYR A 88 -2.68 -25.05 18.97
N THR A 89 -1.81 -24.71 18.04
CA THR A 89 -1.00 -23.50 18.10
C THR A 89 -1.29 -22.57 16.94
N PHE A 90 -0.99 -21.30 17.12
CA PHE A 90 -1.08 -20.32 16.03
C PHE A 90 0.05 -19.28 16.11
N ASP A 91 0.30 -18.64 14.97
CA ASP A 91 1.28 -17.56 14.83
C ASP A 91 0.67 -16.43 13.99
N THR A 92 1.20 -15.24 14.16
CA THR A 92 0.75 -14.07 13.40
C THR A 92 1.91 -13.34 12.73
N LEU A 93 1.67 -12.83 11.53
CA LEU A 93 2.53 -11.86 10.87
C LEU A 93 1.82 -10.50 10.91
N ILE A 94 1.90 -9.83 12.07
CA ILE A 94 1.34 -8.51 12.34
C ILE A 94 2.50 -7.57 12.66
N THR A 95 2.66 -6.49 11.89
CA THR A 95 3.76 -5.54 12.12
C THR A 95 3.52 -4.67 13.34
N GLU A 96 4.58 -3.95 13.79
CA GLU A 96 4.50 -2.96 14.88
C GLU A 96 3.39 -1.90 14.64
N GLN A 97 3.14 -1.53 13.38
CA GLN A 97 2.07 -0.60 12.97
C GLN A 97 0.69 -1.27 12.89
N LYS A 98 0.55 -2.49 13.40
CA LYS A 98 -0.70 -3.29 13.34
C LYS A 98 -1.20 -3.52 11.91
N ILE A 99 -0.28 -3.77 10.96
CA ILE A 99 -0.62 -4.23 9.61
C ILE A 99 -0.64 -5.75 9.64
N PHE A 100 -1.80 -6.32 9.32
CA PHE A 100 -2.00 -7.77 9.24
C PHE A 100 -1.59 -8.27 7.86
N TYR A 101 -0.80 -9.33 7.83
CA TYR A 101 -0.43 -10.05 6.60
C TYR A 101 -0.95 -11.47 6.61
N GLN A 102 -0.84 -12.15 7.77
CA GLN A 102 -1.16 -13.56 7.87
C GLN A 102 -1.40 -13.97 9.34
N ILE A 103 -2.31 -14.94 9.52
CA ILE A 103 -2.48 -15.73 10.75
C ILE A 103 -2.30 -17.18 10.33
N ARG A 104 -1.36 -17.91 10.94
CA ARG A 104 -1.14 -19.34 10.67
C ARG A 104 -1.68 -20.14 11.84
N VAL A 105 -2.48 -21.15 11.56
CA VAL A 105 -3.11 -21.99 12.58
C VAL A 105 -2.77 -23.44 12.34
N ARG A 106 -2.19 -24.12 13.31
CA ARG A 106 -2.01 -25.56 13.29
C ARG A 106 -3.11 -26.23 14.10
N PHE A 107 -4.00 -26.91 13.40
CA PHE A 107 -5.03 -27.76 13.98
C PHE A 107 -4.48 -29.12 14.42
N GLN A 108 -5.38 -30.00 14.86
CA GLN A 108 -5.01 -31.36 15.24
C GLN A 108 -4.42 -32.13 14.07
N ASP A 109 -3.29 -32.80 14.30
CA ASP A 109 -2.65 -33.66 13.29
C ASP A 109 -3.53 -34.88 13.04
N LYS A 110 -3.59 -35.33 11.80
CA LYS A 110 -4.40 -36.47 11.37
C LYS A 110 -3.54 -37.63 10.90
N PRO A 111 -3.89 -38.89 11.19
CA PRO A 111 -3.15 -40.02 10.69
C PRO A 111 -3.21 -40.06 9.16
N LYS A 112 -2.04 -40.17 8.53
CA LYS A 112 -1.93 -40.33 7.07
C LYS A 112 -2.50 -41.70 6.66
N ILE A 113 -3.52 -41.67 5.79
CA ILE A 113 -4.23 -42.88 5.38
C ILE A 113 -3.64 -43.38 4.07
N ASN A 114 -3.52 -44.72 3.94
CA ASN A 114 -3.12 -45.39 2.71
C ASN A 114 -4.33 -45.65 1.79
N LYS A 115 -4.09 -46.13 0.55
CA LYS A 115 -5.13 -46.40 -0.45
C LYS A 115 -6.23 -47.38 0.04
N ASN A 116 -5.99 -48.13 1.11
CA ASN A 116 -6.92 -49.12 1.69
C ASN A 116 -7.65 -48.58 2.93
N GLY A 117 -7.61 -47.25 3.19
CA GLY A 117 -8.27 -46.65 4.34
C GLY A 117 -7.60 -46.87 5.70
N LYS A 118 -6.39 -47.46 5.74
CA LYS A 118 -5.66 -47.71 6.99
C LYS A 118 -4.54 -46.71 7.20
N PRO A 119 -4.17 -46.40 8.47
CA PRO A 119 -3.05 -45.51 8.77
C PRO A 119 -1.75 -46.01 8.11
N LYS A 120 -1.01 -45.14 7.46
CA LYS A 120 0.36 -45.42 7.02
C LYS A 120 1.27 -45.51 8.23
N LEU A 121 2.10 -46.56 8.25
CA LEU A 121 3.05 -46.78 9.34
C LEU A 121 4.50 -46.56 8.84
N ARG A 122 5.34 -45.99 9.71
CA ARG A 122 6.79 -45.94 9.56
C ARG A 122 7.42 -46.53 10.82
N LYS A 123 8.18 -47.60 10.66
CA LYS A 123 8.74 -48.36 11.79
C LYS A 123 7.67 -48.76 12.84
N GLY A 124 6.47 -49.17 12.37
CA GLY A 124 5.36 -49.61 13.23
C GLY A 124 4.52 -48.49 13.88
N GLN A 125 4.91 -47.21 13.73
CA GLN A 125 4.18 -46.06 14.25
C GLN A 125 3.39 -45.32 13.15
N PRO A 126 2.17 -44.85 13.42
CA PRO A 126 1.41 -44.02 12.47
C PRO A 126 2.19 -42.80 12.06
N ILE A 127 2.10 -42.44 10.77
CA ILE A 127 2.58 -41.16 10.24
C ILE A 127 1.38 -40.21 10.29
N TYR A 128 1.60 -38.99 10.78
CA TYR A 128 0.58 -37.96 10.82
C TYR A 128 0.86 -36.89 9.75
N ASP A 129 -0.19 -36.39 9.14
CA ASP A 129 -0.15 -35.16 8.34
C ASP A 129 -0.54 -33.98 9.24
N LYS A 130 0.27 -32.94 9.22
CA LYS A 130 -0.05 -31.68 9.88
C LYS A 130 -1.20 -30.99 9.14
N THR A 131 -2.13 -30.44 9.87
CA THR A 131 -3.17 -29.57 9.31
C THR A 131 -2.80 -28.11 9.65
N VAL A 132 -2.33 -27.38 8.66
CA VAL A 132 -1.99 -25.95 8.81
C VAL A 132 -2.83 -25.12 7.86
N VAL A 133 -3.46 -24.10 8.39
CA VAL A 133 -4.21 -23.12 7.59
C VAL A 133 -3.58 -21.73 7.74
N ASN A 134 -3.27 -21.13 6.61
CA ASN A 134 -2.71 -19.79 6.52
C ASN A 134 -3.82 -18.82 6.11
N PHE A 135 -4.38 -18.07 7.05
CA PHE A 135 -5.30 -16.98 6.76
C PHE A 135 -4.50 -15.76 6.30
N LYS A 136 -4.67 -15.33 5.06
CA LYS A 136 -3.87 -14.32 4.38
C LYS A 136 -4.71 -13.11 3.98
N ASP A 137 -4.09 -11.92 3.94
CA ASP A 137 -4.77 -10.70 3.50
C ASP A 137 -4.68 -10.52 1.97
N SER A 138 -5.80 -10.69 1.27
CA SER A 138 -5.88 -10.47 -0.17
C SER A 138 -5.76 -8.98 -0.55
N LEU A 139 -6.04 -8.04 0.35
CA LEU A 139 -5.85 -6.61 0.12
C LEU A 139 -4.35 -6.26 -0.13
N LYS A 140 -3.42 -7.09 0.37
CA LYS A 140 -1.97 -6.95 0.09
C LYS A 140 -1.58 -7.40 -1.33
N LYS A 141 -2.47 -8.10 -2.02
CA LYS A 141 -2.32 -8.48 -3.44
C LYS A 141 -3.17 -7.61 -4.35
N ILE A 142 -4.40 -7.32 -3.95
CA ILE A 142 -5.38 -6.53 -4.72
C ILE A 142 -5.82 -5.34 -3.85
N PRO A 143 -5.09 -4.20 -3.85
CA PRO A 143 -5.39 -3.06 -3.00
C PRO A 143 -6.54 -2.21 -3.56
N LEU A 144 -7.70 -2.83 -3.76
CA LEU A 144 -8.92 -2.22 -4.29
C LEU A 144 -10.11 -2.58 -3.39
N LYS A 145 -11.15 -1.76 -3.36
CA LYS A 145 -12.44 -2.13 -2.74
C LYS A 145 -13.09 -3.26 -3.54
N VAL A 146 -13.88 -4.14 -2.90
CA VAL A 146 -14.55 -5.28 -3.56
C VAL A 146 -15.38 -4.83 -4.78
N SER A 147 -16.12 -3.72 -4.67
CA SER A 147 -16.87 -3.12 -5.80
C SER A 147 -15.98 -2.70 -6.98
N GLN A 148 -14.76 -2.25 -6.71
CA GLN A 148 -13.79 -1.90 -7.75
C GLN A 148 -13.12 -3.14 -8.36
N ILE A 149 -12.95 -4.22 -7.59
CA ILE A 149 -12.39 -5.48 -8.06
C ILE A 149 -13.27 -6.05 -9.18
N ALA A 150 -14.58 -6.16 -8.99
CA ALA A 150 -15.51 -6.65 -10.01
C ALA A 150 -15.32 -5.90 -11.34
N LYS A 151 -15.32 -4.57 -11.30
CA LYS A 151 -15.12 -3.72 -12.49
C LYS A 151 -13.74 -3.90 -13.13
N SER A 152 -12.68 -3.91 -12.31
CA SER A 152 -11.27 -3.91 -12.75
C SER A 152 -10.82 -5.26 -13.32
N TYR A 153 -11.47 -6.35 -12.92
CA TYR A 153 -11.18 -7.71 -13.38
C TYR A 153 -12.23 -8.25 -14.35
N GLY A 154 -13.25 -7.45 -14.72
CA GLY A 154 -14.31 -7.86 -15.65
C GLY A 154 -15.18 -8.98 -15.10
N ILE A 155 -15.41 -9.01 -13.78
CA ILE A 155 -16.22 -10.02 -13.10
C ILE A 155 -17.70 -9.62 -13.19
N GLU A 156 -18.57 -10.58 -13.49
CA GLU A 156 -20.01 -10.34 -13.68
C GLU A 156 -20.75 -10.06 -12.37
N GLU A 157 -20.38 -10.77 -11.29
CA GLU A 157 -20.95 -10.57 -9.98
C GLU A 157 -20.68 -9.14 -9.48
N GLN A 158 -21.69 -8.55 -8.84
CA GLN A 158 -21.60 -7.20 -8.30
C GLN A 158 -21.80 -7.23 -6.80
N LYS A 159 -21.11 -6.32 -6.08
CA LYS A 159 -21.35 -6.11 -4.66
C LYS A 159 -22.78 -5.57 -4.49
N THR A 160 -23.57 -6.24 -3.66
CA THR A 160 -24.91 -5.80 -3.21
C THR A 160 -24.83 -5.12 -1.85
N GLU A 161 -25.95 -4.74 -1.26
CA GLU A 161 -26.03 -4.09 0.03
C GLU A 161 -27.01 -4.84 0.94
N ILE A 162 -26.74 -4.82 2.24
CA ILE A 162 -27.61 -5.34 3.29
C ILE A 162 -27.80 -4.28 4.37
N ASP A 163 -28.85 -4.46 5.18
CA ASP A 163 -29.03 -3.65 6.39
C ASP A 163 -28.16 -4.18 7.53
N TYR A 164 -27.09 -3.45 7.85
CA TYR A 164 -26.16 -3.78 8.94
C TYR A 164 -26.74 -3.53 10.33
N GLU A 165 -27.76 -2.67 10.45
CA GLU A 165 -28.39 -2.30 11.73
C GLU A 165 -29.46 -3.31 12.18
N SER A 166 -29.90 -4.21 11.30
CA SER A 166 -30.88 -5.24 11.63
C SER A 166 -30.38 -6.15 12.75
N PHE A 167 -31.23 -6.38 13.75
CA PHE A 167 -30.93 -7.30 14.85
C PHE A 167 -30.89 -8.75 14.34
N ARG A 168 -29.79 -9.44 14.60
CA ARG A 168 -29.59 -10.85 14.24
C ARG A 168 -29.26 -11.66 15.51
N PRO A 169 -30.22 -12.43 16.07
CA PRO A 169 -29.97 -13.21 17.27
C PRO A 169 -28.96 -14.34 17.05
N VAL A 170 -28.43 -14.92 18.12
CA VAL A 170 -27.59 -16.12 18.03
C VAL A 170 -28.37 -17.25 17.35
N GLY A 171 -27.75 -17.90 16.33
CA GLY A 171 -28.41 -18.92 15.53
C GLY A 171 -29.35 -18.38 14.47
N TYR A 172 -29.25 -17.09 14.15
CA TYR A 172 -30.01 -16.47 13.05
C TYR A 172 -29.84 -17.23 11.73
N GLU A 173 -30.94 -17.53 11.05
CA GLU A 173 -30.92 -18.11 9.72
C GLU A 173 -30.91 -17.00 8.66
N LEU A 174 -29.88 -17.01 7.81
CA LEU A 174 -29.71 -16.01 6.77
C LEU A 174 -30.86 -16.06 5.77
N THR A 175 -31.37 -14.90 5.40
CA THR A 175 -32.28 -14.74 4.26
C THR A 175 -31.58 -15.03 2.94
N GLU A 176 -32.33 -15.27 1.87
CA GLU A 176 -31.74 -15.49 0.53
C GLU A 176 -30.97 -14.27 0.04
N GLN A 177 -31.43 -13.05 0.35
CA GLN A 177 -30.72 -11.81 0.02
C GLN A 177 -29.37 -11.71 0.75
N GLU A 178 -29.32 -12.06 2.04
CA GLU A 178 -28.07 -12.08 2.81
C GLU A 178 -27.12 -13.17 2.32
N LYS A 179 -27.64 -14.34 1.95
CA LYS A 179 -26.82 -15.40 1.33
C LYS A 179 -26.22 -14.95 0.01
N GLU A 180 -27.01 -14.29 -0.84
CA GLU A 180 -26.51 -13.72 -2.10
C GLU A 180 -25.42 -12.65 -1.85
N TYR A 181 -25.66 -11.76 -0.86
CA TYR A 181 -24.70 -10.73 -0.49
C TYR A 181 -23.34 -11.31 -0.08
N VAL A 182 -23.31 -12.21 0.93
CA VAL A 182 -22.05 -12.80 1.41
C VAL A 182 -21.37 -13.68 0.37
N SER A 183 -22.17 -14.31 -0.52
CA SER A 183 -21.65 -15.10 -1.63
C SER A 183 -20.95 -14.23 -2.67
N ASN A 184 -21.55 -13.12 -3.05
CA ASN A 184 -20.98 -12.19 -4.03
C ASN A 184 -19.65 -11.61 -3.57
N ASP A 185 -19.55 -11.16 -2.32
CA ASP A 185 -18.32 -10.60 -1.77
C ASP A 185 -17.15 -11.61 -1.82
N VAL A 186 -17.43 -12.87 -1.48
CA VAL A 186 -16.43 -13.94 -1.52
C VAL A 186 -16.06 -14.33 -2.96
N VAL A 187 -17.05 -14.49 -3.85
CA VAL A 187 -16.84 -14.94 -5.23
C VAL A 187 -16.11 -13.90 -6.07
N ILE A 188 -16.43 -12.62 -5.92
CA ILE A 188 -15.74 -11.51 -6.63
C ILE A 188 -14.23 -11.57 -6.34
N VAL A 189 -13.84 -11.62 -5.08
CA VAL A 189 -12.42 -11.65 -4.71
C VAL A 189 -11.77 -12.97 -5.09
N ALA A 190 -12.49 -14.10 -4.96
CA ALA A 190 -12.00 -15.42 -5.35
C ALA A 190 -11.68 -15.50 -6.85
N LYS A 191 -12.54 -14.97 -7.72
CA LYS A 191 -12.33 -14.92 -9.17
C LYS A 191 -11.11 -14.07 -9.55
N ALA A 192 -10.93 -12.93 -8.90
CA ALA A 192 -9.74 -12.08 -9.09
C ALA A 192 -8.46 -12.79 -8.63
N LEU A 193 -8.47 -13.42 -7.46
CA LEU A 193 -7.34 -14.21 -6.95
C LEU A 193 -7.02 -15.40 -7.86
N TYR A 194 -8.04 -16.09 -8.41
CA TYR A 194 -7.85 -17.16 -9.38
C TYR A 194 -7.07 -16.69 -10.60
N GLN A 195 -7.47 -15.55 -11.18
CA GLN A 195 -6.76 -14.96 -12.32
C GLN A 195 -5.29 -14.67 -11.97
N MET A 196 -5.01 -14.09 -10.80
CA MET A 196 -3.67 -13.75 -10.38
C MET A 196 -2.81 -14.98 -10.05
N ILE A 197 -3.35 -15.94 -9.29
CA ILE A 197 -2.58 -17.07 -8.77
C ILE A 197 -2.46 -18.18 -9.83
N ASN A 198 -3.58 -18.61 -10.40
CA ASN A 198 -3.64 -19.80 -11.25
C ASN A 198 -3.26 -19.51 -12.70
N HIS A 199 -3.65 -18.36 -13.25
CA HIS A 199 -3.30 -17.99 -14.63
C HIS A 199 -1.94 -17.31 -14.71
N GLN A 200 -1.58 -16.46 -13.73
CA GLN A 200 -0.42 -15.59 -13.82
C GLN A 200 0.70 -15.99 -12.84
N GLY A 201 0.49 -17.02 -12.01
CA GLY A 201 1.50 -17.58 -11.12
C GLY A 201 1.94 -16.69 -9.94
N GLN A 202 1.13 -15.70 -9.57
CA GLN A 202 1.45 -14.74 -8.50
C GLN A 202 1.12 -15.33 -7.13
N THR A 203 2.02 -16.15 -6.58
CA THR A 203 1.81 -16.93 -5.34
C THR A 203 2.38 -16.27 -4.08
N GLY A 204 3.06 -15.14 -4.19
CA GLY A 204 3.63 -14.42 -3.05
C GLY A 204 2.59 -13.89 -2.08
N LEU A 205 3.00 -13.59 -0.86
CA LEU A 205 2.11 -13.05 0.18
C LEU A 205 1.60 -11.63 -0.17
N THR A 206 2.40 -10.86 -0.90
CA THR A 206 2.07 -9.49 -1.31
C THR A 206 2.41 -9.26 -2.77
N MET A 207 1.75 -8.31 -3.43
CA MET A 207 2.07 -7.90 -4.79
C MET A 207 3.54 -7.48 -4.94
N SER A 208 4.09 -6.75 -3.97
CA SER A 208 5.51 -6.36 -4.01
C SER A 208 6.47 -7.56 -3.92
N SER A 209 6.06 -8.66 -3.27
CA SER A 209 6.86 -9.89 -3.24
C SER A 209 6.84 -10.60 -4.59
N ASP A 210 5.70 -10.62 -5.26
CA ASP A 210 5.55 -11.17 -6.61
C ASP A 210 6.35 -10.34 -7.62
N ALA A 211 6.29 -9.00 -7.54
CA ALA A 211 7.04 -8.08 -8.37
C ALA A 211 8.56 -8.30 -8.25
N LEU A 212 9.06 -8.43 -7.02
CA LEU A 212 10.48 -8.71 -6.80
C LEU A 212 10.89 -10.10 -7.31
N ALA A 213 10.04 -11.12 -7.14
CA ALA A 213 10.31 -12.47 -7.64
C ALA A 213 10.41 -12.49 -9.16
N ASP A 214 9.47 -11.84 -9.87
CA ASP A 214 9.49 -11.72 -11.33
C ASP A 214 10.71 -10.92 -11.81
N PHE A 215 11.05 -9.81 -11.16
CA PHE A 215 12.26 -9.05 -11.47
C PHE A 215 13.53 -9.90 -11.34
N LYS A 216 13.67 -10.66 -10.26
CA LYS A 216 14.82 -11.58 -10.07
C LYS A 216 14.91 -12.63 -11.17
N HIS A 217 13.78 -13.19 -11.59
CA HIS A 217 13.74 -14.17 -12.69
C HIS A 217 14.17 -13.55 -14.01
N ARG A 218 13.68 -12.34 -14.35
CA ARG A 218 14.07 -11.65 -15.58
C ARG A 218 15.54 -11.26 -15.60
N LEU A 219 16.04 -10.76 -14.49
CA LEU A 219 17.47 -10.45 -14.36
C LEU A 219 18.34 -11.69 -14.59
N ALA A 220 17.96 -12.84 -14.04
CA ALA A 220 18.66 -14.10 -14.28
C ALA A 220 18.56 -14.59 -15.73
N GLN A 221 17.43 -14.38 -16.41
CA GLN A 221 17.24 -14.73 -17.81
C GLN A 221 18.19 -13.96 -18.75
N ILE A 222 18.39 -12.68 -18.50
CA ILE A 222 19.34 -11.84 -19.25
C ILE A 222 20.76 -12.41 -19.12
N GLU A 223 21.17 -12.83 -17.93
CA GLU A 223 22.52 -13.27 -17.67
C GLU A 223 22.81 -14.72 -18.11
N ARG A 224 21.83 -15.62 -18.02
CA ARG A 224 22.06 -17.09 -18.08
C ARG A 224 21.07 -17.84 -18.95
N GLY A 225 20.14 -17.14 -19.61
CA GLY A 225 19.06 -17.76 -20.38
C GLY A 225 17.88 -18.23 -19.52
N PRO A 226 16.79 -18.71 -20.16
CA PRO A 226 15.52 -19.02 -19.48
C PRO A 226 15.68 -20.10 -18.39
N SER A 227 15.28 -19.77 -17.17
CA SER A 227 15.24 -20.71 -16.04
C SER A 227 14.15 -20.32 -15.04
N LYS A 228 13.38 -21.29 -14.57
CA LYS A 228 12.41 -21.11 -13.46
C LYS A 228 13.03 -21.41 -12.08
N ASN A 229 14.33 -21.61 -11.99
CA ASN A 229 15.01 -21.95 -10.75
C ASN A 229 15.17 -20.72 -9.85
N LYS A 230 14.45 -20.70 -8.72
CA LYS A 230 14.49 -19.60 -7.74
C LYS A 230 15.88 -19.35 -7.15
N GLN A 231 16.69 -20.40 -6.96
CA GLN A 231 18.05 -20.25 -6.41
C GLN A 231 18.98 -19.55 -7.41
N LEU A 232 18.83 -19.83 -8.71
CA LEU A 232 19.60 -19.14 -9.76
C LEU A 232 19.18 -17.69 -9.87
N ALA A 233 17.87 -17.39 -9.75
CA ALA A 233 17.36 -16.03 -9.74
C ALA A 233 17.89 -15.23 -8.55
N GLU A 234 17.91 -15.81 -7.35
CA GLU A 234 18.49 -15.17 -6.16
C GLU A 234 19.99 -14.94 -6.32
N LYS A 235 20.73 -15.91 -6.87
CA LYS A 235 22.18 -15.76 -7.09
C LYS A 235 22.51 -14.66 -8.11
N ALA A 236 21.76 -14.54 -9.21
CA ALA A 236 21.91 -13.46 -10.17
C ALA A 236 21.60 -12.11 -9.54
N PHE A 237 20.52 -12.04 -8.78
CA PHE A 237 20.12 -10.82 -8.06
C PHE A 237 21.21 -10.37 -7.06
N ARG A 238 21.75 -11.29 -6.23
CA ARG A 238 22.76 -10.97 -5.21
C ARG A 238 24.15 -10.65 -5.80
N HIS A 239 24.40 -11.03 -7.03
CA HIS A 239 25.59 -10.59 -7.77
C HIS A 239 25.60 -9.06 -7.97
N TRP A 240 24.45 -8.49 -8.34
CA TRP A 240 24.30 -7.04 -8.55
C TRP A 240 23.92 -6.28 -7.28
N PHE A 241 23.09 -6.89 -6.45
CA PHE A 241 22.52 -6.30 -5.23
C PHE A 241 22.90 -7.16 -4.01
N PRO A 242 24.17 -7.10 -3.57
CA PRO A 242 24.63 -7.89 -2.42
C PRO A 242 23.89 -7.52 -1.14
N GLU A 243 23.91 -8.40 -0.15
CA GLU A 243 23.42 -8.07 1.18
C GLU A 243 24.29 -6.98 1.77
N LEU A 244 23.64 -5.94 2.26
CA LEU A 244 24.30 -4.86 2.99
C LEU A 244 24.54 -5.29 4.44
N THR A 245 25.62 -4.81 5.04
CA THR A 245 25.77 -4.90 6.49
C THR A 245 24.67 -4.09 7.16
N GLU A 246 24.32 -4.44 8.40
CA GLU A 246 23.29 -3.71 9.15
C GLU A 246 23.65 -2.23 9.32
N GLU A 247 24.92 -1.93 9.53
CA GLU A 247 25.43 -0.56 9.66
C GLU A 247 25.24 0.23 8.36
N ALA A 248 25.62 -0.36 7.21
CA ALA A 248 25.47 0.28 5.91
C ALA A 248 23.98 0.46 5.55
N ASP A 249 23.13 -0.56 5.79
CA ASP A 249 21.69 -0.44 5.51
C ASP A 249 21.02 0.61 6.39
N ASN A 250 21.33 0.66 7.68
CA ASN A 250 20.82 1.67 8.61
C ASN A 250 21.26 3.09 8.22
N PHE A 251 22.50 3.27 7.79
CA PHE A 251 22.99 4.55 7.27
C PHE A 251 22.22 4.97 6.02
N ILE A 252 22.11 4.08 5.02
CA ILE A 252 21.40 4.32 3.77
C ILE A 252 19.92 4.65 4.02
N ARG A 253 19.26 3.96 4.94
CA ARG A 253 17.86 4.21 5.32
C ARG A 253 17.60 5.60 5.86
N ARG A 254 18.58 6.24 6.49
CA ARG A 254 18.46 7.63 6.94
C ARG A 254 18.29 8.61 5.77
N ALA A 255 18.82 8.28 4.59
CA ALA A 255 18.62 9.05 3.37
C ALA A 255 17.29 8.72 2.62
N TYR A 256 16.58 7.64 3.02
CA TYR A 256 15.34 7.26 2.35
C TYR A 256 14.19 8.22 2.69
N LYS A 257 13.66 8.87 1.67
CA LYS A 257 12.49 9.76 1.74
C LYS A 257 11.47 9.32 0.68
N GLY A 258 10.19 9.60 0.93
CA GLY A 258 9.11 9.38 -0.03
C GLY A 258 9.11 10.37 -1.19
N GLY A 259 7.99 10.45 -1.90
CA GLY A 259 7.72 11.47 -2.91
C GLY A 259 7.58 12.86 -2.31
N TYR A 260 7.72 13.88 -3.14
CA TYR A 260 7.51 15.27 -2.74
C TYR A 260 6.00 15.55 -2.69
N THR A 261 5.50 15.95 -1.51
CA THR A 261 4.09 16.33 -1.32
C THR A 261 4.05 17.66 -0.59
N TYR A 262 3.67 18.72 -1.29
CA TYR A 262 3.76 20.09 -0.76
C TYR A 262 2.58 20.95 -1.22
N ALA A 263 1.96 21.65 -0.28
CA ALA A 263 1.00 22.70 -0.55
C ALA A 263 1.70 24.06 -0.37
N ASN A 264 1.66 24.89 -1.39
CA ASN A 264 2.33 26.19 -1.36
C ASN A 264 1.63 27.16 -0.38
N PRO A 265 2.28 27.60 0.70
CA PRO A 265 1.67 28.48 1.70
C PRO A 265 1.11 29.80 1.14
N LYS A 266 1.65 30.27 0.01
CA LYS A 266 1.15 31.46 -0.70
C LYS A 266 -0.32 31.31 -1.10
N TYR A 267 -0.79 30.09 -1.33
CA TYR A 267 -2.14 29.81 -1.84
C TYR A 267 -3.00 28.98 -0.88
N THR A 268 -2.46 28.52 0.24
CA THR A 268 -3.23 27.69 1.19
C THR A 268 -4.37 28.48 1.84
N SER A 269 -5.49 27.78 2.09
CA SER A 269 -6.73 28.31 2.69
C SER A 269 -7.43 29.43 1.90
N GLN A 270 -6.97 29.68 0.67
CA GLN A 270 -7.59 30.65 -0.24
C GLN A 270 -8.42 29.93 -1.30
N LEU A 271 -9.43 30.61 -1.79
CA LEU A 271 -10.19 30.18 -2.96
C LEU A 271 -9.39 30.57 -4.21
N ILE A 272 -9.01 29.58 -4.99
CA ILE A 272 -8.23 29.70 -6.23
C ILE A 272 -9.19 29.58 -7.41
N GLY A 273 -9.01 30.43 -8.43
CA GLY A 273 -9.74 30.33 -9.69
C GLY A 273 -9.23 29.16 -10.57
N GLU A 274 -9.42 29.30 -11.87
CA GLU A 274 -9.08 28.26 -12.83
C GLU A 274 -7.62 27.82 -12.80
N GLY A 275 -7.38 26.55 -13.09
CA GLY A 275 -6.05 25.99 -13.17
C GLY A 275 -6.00 24.59 -13.78
N LEU A 276 -4.81 24.01 -13.76
CA LEU A 276 -4.47 22.76 -14.43
C LEU A 276 -3.88 21.75 -13.46
N VAL A 277 -4.24 20.49 -13.67
CA VAL A 277 -3.66 19.35 -12.93
C VAL A 277 -2.98 18.42 -13.92
N TYR A 278 -1.73 18.11 -13.65
CA TYR A 278 -0.91 17.16 -14.40
C TYR A 278 -0.46 16.02 -13.50
N ASP A 279 -0.26 14.83 -14.08
CA ASP A 279 0.28 13.65 -13.39
C ASP A 279 1.36 13.00 -14.25
N VAL A 280 2.39 12.43 -13.63
CA VAL A 280 3.46 11.75 -14.36
C VAL A 280 3.11 10.29 -14.58
N ASN A 281 3.03 9.89 -15.85
CA ASN A 281 2.76 8.50 -16.22
C ASN A 281 3.75 7.52 -15.58
N SER A 282 3.32 6.80 -14.53
CA SER A 282 4.14 5.80 -13.81
C SER A 282 5.50 6.34 -13.35
N LEU A 283 5.51 7.38 -12.53
CA LEU A 283 6.71 8.11 -12.09
C LEU A 283 7.84 7.19 -11.61
N TYR A 284 7.63 6.35 -10.60
CA TYR A 284 8.70 5.50 -10.07
C TYR A 284 9.23 4.48 -11.09
N PRO A 285 8.40 3.75 -11.84
CA PRO A 285 8.88 2.89 -12.92
C PRO A 285 9.72 3.64 -13.95
N SER A 286 9.32 4.85 -14.33
CA SER A 286 10.10 5.67 -15.28
C SER A 286 11.47 6.05 -14.73
N ARG A 287 11.59 6.35 -13.44
CA ARG A 287 12.90 6.64 -12.81
C ARG A 287 13.76 5.40 -12.71
N MET A 288 13.15 4.23 -12.41
CA MET A 288 13.87 2.95 -12.40
C MET A 288 14.40 2.58 -13.80
N GLN A 289 13.71 2.95 -14.87
CA GLN A 289 14.10 2.67 -16.23
C GLN A 289 15.18 3.64 -16.75
N ASN A 290 15.00 4.94 -16.51
CA ASN A 290 15.72 5.98 -17.24
C ASN A 290 16.87 6.62 -16.44
N CYS A 291 17.00 6.32 -15.14
CA CYS A 291 18.01 6.94 -14.29
C CYS A 291 19.15 5.99 -13.94
N LEU A 292 20.29 6.59 -13.59
CA LEU A 292 21.45 5.86 -13.09
C LEU A 292 21.17 5.35 -11.69
N LEU A 293 21.17 4.03 -11.49
CA LEU A 293 20.81 3.42 -10.21
C LEU A 293 22.01 2.67 -9.59
N PRO A 294 22.10 2.66 -8.23
CA PRO A 294 23.22 2.08 -7.50
C PRO A 294 23.22 0.55 -7.55
N TYR A 295 24.42 -0.03 -7.57
CA TYR A 295 24.65 -1.46 -7.43
C TYR A 295 25.97 -1.78 -6.72
N GLY A 296 26.20 -3.05 -6.42
CA GLY A 296 27.45 -3.54 -5.83
C GLY A 296 27.62 -3.22 -4.35
N VAL A 297 28.78 -3.49 -3.81
CA VAL A 297 29.13 -3.17 -2.43
C VAL A 297 29.45 -1.68 -2.32
N PRO A 298 28.74 -0.92 -1.43
CA PRO A 298 29.05 0.50 -1.26
C PRO A 298 30.43 0.71 -0.63
N LEU A 299 31.11 1.76 -1.07
CA LEU A 299 32.44 2.15 -0.58
C LEU A 299 32.33 3.29 0.42
N TYR A 300 32.70 3.03 1.67
CA TYR A 300 32.68 4.03 2.75
C TYR A 300 33.75 5.11 2.54
N PHE A 301 33.44 6.36 2.89
CA PHE A 301 34.36 7.48 2.93
C PHE A 301 34.12 8.39 4.14
N LYS A 302 35.13 9.17 4.53
CA LYS A 302 35.05 10.21 5.56
C LYS A 302 35.27 11.58 4.96
N GLY A 303 34.58 12.58 5.52
CA GLY A 303 34.72 13.98 5.11
C GLY A 303 33.98 14.30 3.81
N GLU A 304 34.47 15.26 3.07
CA GLU A 304 33.89 15.76 1.84
C GLU A 304 33.92 14.72 0.71
N PRO A 305 32.83 14.52 -0.04
CA PRO A 305 32.82 13.57 -1.15
C PRO A 305 33.62 14.08 -2.34
N GLU A 306 34.35 13.19 -2.97
CA GLU A 306 34.98 13.43 -4.28
C GLU A 306 33.87 13.35 -5.36
N ILE A 307 33.43 14.52 -5.84
CA ILE A 307 32.43 14.61 -6.90
C ILE A 307 33.02 14.08 -8.21
N GLY A 308 32.29 13.16 -8.88
CA GLY A 308 32.79 12.53 -10.12
C GLY A 308 33.84 11.46 -9.90
N LYS A 309 33.90 10.86 -8.72
CA LYS A 309 34.81 9.76 -8.40
C LYS A 309 34.71 8.64 -9.44
N GLU A 310 35.86 8.26 -10.01
CA GLU A 310 35.93 7.23 -11.05
C GLU A 310 35.33 5.92 -10.58
N GLY A 311 34.41 5.36 -11.39
CA GLY A 311 33.67 4.14 -11.09
C GLY A 311 32.56 4.27 -10.05
N TYR A 312 32.42 5.43 -9.39
CA TYR A 312 31.45 5.67 -8.30
C TYR A 312 30.70 6.98 -8.46
N PRO A 313 29.82 7.10 -9.46
CA PRO A 313 29.13 8.35 -9.79
C PRO A 313 28.05 8.77 -8.78
N LEU A 314 27.64 7.87 -7.90
CA LEU A 314 26.57 8.09 -6.92
C LEU A 314 27.12 8.03 -5.51
N PHE A 315 26.54 8.83 -4.60
CA PHE A 315 26.86 8.75 -3.18
C PHE A 315 25.65 9.08 -2.31
N ILE A 316 25.73 8.64 -1.05
CA ILE A 316 24.90 9.12 0.05
C ILE A 316 25.83 9.75 1.08
N ILE A 317 25.52 10.98 1.49
CA ILE A 317 26.35 11.77 2.39
C ILE A 317 25.62 12.10 3.68
N HIS A 318 26.37 12.09 4.78
CA HIS A 318 25.99 12.61 6.08
C HIS A 318 26.72 13.93 6.33
N ILE A 319 25.95 14.98 6.54
CA ILE A 319 26.43 16.32 6.81
C ILE A 319 25.78 16.91 8.05
N LYS A 320 26.44 17.91 8.64
CA LYS A 320 25.87 18.79 9.68
C LYS A 320 25.90 20.21 9.18
N CYS A 321 24.80 20.91 9.30
CA CYS A 321 24.70 22.31 8.88
C CYS A 321 23.46 22.97 9.49
N ASN A 322 23.40 24.28 9.38
CA ASN A 322 22.18 25.05 9.41
C ASN A 322 21.95 25.68 8.04
N PHE A 323 20.70 26.03 7.72
CA PHE A 323 20.33 26.40 6.36
C PHE A 323 19.08 27.27 6.31
N LYS A 324 18.94 28.01 5.21
CA LYS A 324 17.78 28.84 4.90
C LYS A 324 17.44 28.72 3.42
N VAL A 325 16.15 28.58 3.10
CA VAL A 325 15.68 28.57 1.70
C VAL A 325 16.03 29.90 1.03
N LYS A 326 16.61 29.82 -0.17
CA LYS A 326 16.89 30.98 -1.01
C LYS A 326 15.59 31.66 -1.44
N GLU A 327 15.64 32.94 -1.69
CA GLU A 327 14.50 33.70 -2.18
C GLU A 327 13.91 33.06 -3.44
N ASN A 328 12.59 32.95 -3.50
CA ASN A 328 11.83 32.34 -4.61
C ASN A 328 12.17 30.88 -4.89
N HIS A 329 12.65 30.11 -3.89
CA HIS A 329 12.87 28.68 -4.01
C HIS A 329 11.92 27.88 -3.13
N LEU A 330 11.59 26.68 -3.57
CA LEU A 330 10.74 25.75 -2.82
C LEU A 330 11.54 25.06 -1.72
N PRO A 331 10.98 24.85 -0.51
CA PRO A 331 11.62 24.05 0.52
C PRO A 331 11.57 22.56 0.17
N ILE A 332 12.68 21.84 0.41
CA ILE A 332 12.80 20.43 0.04
C ILE A 332 13.27 19.52 1.18
N VAL A 333 13.64 20.12 2.33
CA VAL A 333 14.17 19.38 3.48
C VAL A 333 13.07 19.11 4.50
N GLN A 334 12.97 17.84 4.91
CA GLN A 334 12.19 17.38 6.06
C GLN A 334 13.13 16.67 7.02
N LEU A 335 12.98 16.88 8.32
CA LEU A 335 13.74 16.20 9.37
C LEU A 335 12.84 15.15 10.04
N LYS A 336 13.21 13.87 9.91
CA LYS A 336 12.55 12.76 10.60
C LYS A 336 13.22 12.48 11.95
N ASN A 337 12.44 11.96 12.88
CA ASN A 337 12.93 11.62 14.23
C ASN A 337 13.57 12.82 14.96
N ASN A 338 13.08 14.03 14.70
CA ASN A 338 13.51 15.27 15.32
C ASN A 338 12.45 15.75 16.32
N SER A 339 12.85 16.15 17.53
CA SER A 339 11.92 16.61 18.57
C SER A 339 11.43 18.06 18.37
N ARG A 340 12.07 18.82 17.49
CA ARG A 340 11.78 20.26 17.26
C ARG A 340 10.87 20.51 16.09
N PHE A 341 10.90 19.61 15.05
CA PHE A 341 10.20 19.80 13.81
C PHE A 341 9.23 18.64 13.55
N HIS A 342 8.11 18.96 12.93
CA HIS A 342 7.16 17.92 12.53
C HIS A 342 7.72 17.14 11.33
N GLU A 343 7.59 15.80 11.33
CA GLU A 343 8.20 14.92 10.32
C GLU A 343 7.74 15.20 8.87
N THR A 344 6.57 15.79 8.69
CA THR A 344 6.00 16.13 7.37
C THR A 344 6.19 17.58 6.98
N GLU A 345 6.80 18.40 7.84
CA GLU A 345 7.06 19.82 7.57
C GLU A 345 8.26 19.97 6.66
N TYR A 346 8.12 20.80 5.62
CA TYR A 346 9.23 21.24 4.79
C TYR A 346 9.82 22.54 5.38
N LEU A 347 11.09 22.50 5.73
CA LEU A 347 11.75 23.50 6.53
C LEU A 347 12.26 24.66 5.67
N MET A 348 11.81 25.87 5.98
CA MET A 348 12.24 27.10 5.30
C MET A 348 13.58 27.60 5.88
N GLU A 349 13.76 27.56 7.18
CA GLU A 349 14.94 28.05 7.88
C GLU A 349 15.20 27.20 9.14
N VAL A 350 16.45 26.88 9.37
CA VAL A 350 16.89 26.13 10.54
C VAL A 350 18.17 26.76 11.08
N ASP A 351 18.06 27.42 12.23
CA ASP A 351 19.20 28.10 12.88
C ASP A 351 20.11 27.15 13.67
N SER A 352 19.58 26.00 14.11
CA SER A 352 20.36 24.97 14.79
C SER A 352 21.14 24.12 13.79
N ILE A 353 22.29 23.59 14.23
CA ILE A 353 23.01 22.61 13.43
C ILE A 353 22.26 21.27 13.48
N GLU A 354 21.82 20.81 12.32
CA GLU A 354 21.08 19.56 12.15
C GLU A 354 21.85 18.56 11.26
N GLU A 355 21.60 17.28 11.51
CA GLU A 355 22.16 16.20 10.70
C GLU A 355 21.26 15.89 9.49
N LEU A 356 21.86 15.86 8.30
CA LEU A 356 21.19 15.50 7.06
C LEU A 356 21.87 14.29 6.42
N PHE A 357 21.03 13.36 5.92
CA PHE A 357 21.45 12.24 5.09
C PHE A 357 20.83 12.42 3.71
N LEU A 358 21.66 12.64 2.71
CA LEU A 358 21.22 13.03 1.37
C LEU A 358 21.85 12.11 0.32
N THR A 359 21.04 11.66 -0.64
CA THR A 359 21.58 11.11 -1.88
C THR A 359 22.30 12.21 -2.65
N SER A 360 23.22 11.88 -3.56
CA SER A 360 23.87 12.86 -4.43
C SER A 360 22.87 13.72 -5.21
N ILE A 361 21.70 13.20 -5.51
CA ILE A 361 20.59 13.91 -6.18
C ILE A 361 19.92 14.92 -5.24
N ASP A 362 19.56 14.47 -4.03
CA ASP A 362 18.99 15.38 -3.01
C ASP A 362 20.01 16.43 -2.55
N TYR A 363 21.30 16.08 -2.50
CA TYR A 363 22.36 17.01 -2.13
C TYR A 363 22.53 18.13 -3.16
N ALA A 364 22.48 17.79 -4.45
CA ALA A 364 22.49 18.80 -5.50
C ALA A 364 21.29 19.75 -5.40
N LEU A 365 20.08 19.23 -5.22
CA LEU A 365 18.88 20.05 -4.98
C LEU A 365 19.00 20.90 -3.71
N PHE A 366 19.60 20.36 -2.64
CA PHE A 366 19.77 21.08 -1.38
C PHE A 366 20.66 22.31 -1.58
N LEU A 367 21.78 22.18 -2.26
CA LEU A 367 22.67 23.30 -2.56
C LEU A 367 22.06 24.32 -3.53
N ASP A 368 21.18 23.86 -4.42
CA ASP A 368 20.45 24.74 -5.34
C ASP A 368 19.41 25.58 -4.62
N HIS A 369 18.65 24.99 -3.69
CA HIS A 369 17.50 25.60 -3.04
C HIS A 369 17.80 26.34 -1.72
N TYR A 370 18.95 26.07 -1.06
CA TYR A 370 19.27 26.65 0.24
C TYR A 370 20.61 27.37 0.28
N ASP A 371 20.66 28.45 1.03
CA ASP A 371 21.91 28.97 1.58
C ASP A 371 22.28 28.11 2.79
N VAL A 372 23.49 27.56 2.76
CA VAL A 372 23.96 26.58 3.75
C VAL A 372 25.09 27.20 4.57
N PHE A 373 25.00 27.09 5.90
CA PHE A 373 25.94 27.67 6.83
C PHE A 373 26.51 26.57 7.75
N ASN A 374 27.74 26.78 8.23
CA ASN A 374 28.43 25.88 9.15
C ASN A 374 28.44 24.41 8.66
N LEU A 375 28.65 24.24 7.35
CA LEU A 375 28.67 22.93 6.73
C LEU A 375 29.87 22.11 7.19
N GLU A 376 29.57 20.95 7.79
CA GLU A 376 30.55 19.94 8.18
C GLU A 376 30.23 18.63 7.46
N TYR A 377 31.19 18.09 6.72
CA TYR A 377 31.12 16.79 6.08
C TYR A 377 31.59 15.70 7.05
N ILE A 378 30.72 14.75 7.38
CA ILE A 378 31.02 13.71 8.37
C ILE A 378 31.55 12.45 7.68
N ASP A 379 30.69 11.78 6.92
CA ASP A 379 31.01 10.54 6.21
C ASP A 379 29.95 10.21 5.15
N GLY A 380 30.14 9.10 4.46
CA GLY A 380 29.18 8.64 3.46
C GLY A 380 29.56 7.33 2.81
N PHE A 381 28.74 6.96 1.81
CA PHE A 381 28.97 5.81 0.96
C PHE A 381 28.89 6.18 -0.51
N TYR A 382 29.89 5.77 -1.30
CA TYR A 382 29.86 5.79 -2.74
C TYR A 382 29.23 4.52 -3.30
N PHE A 383 28.59 4.64 -4.46
CA PHE A 383 28.00 3.53 -5.21
C PHE A 383 28.44 3.53 -6.66
N GLN A 384 28.67 2.34 -7.19
CA GLN A 384 28.69 2.14 -8.62
C GLN A 384 27.30 2.44 -9.19
N GLY A 385 27.22 2.90 -10.43
CA GLY A 385 25.96 3.24 -11.07
C GLY A 385 25.79 2.52 -12.40
N ARG A 386 24.57 2.08 -12.69
CA ARG A 386 24.21 1.48 -13.98
C ARG A 386 22.80 1.86 -14.37
N TYR A 387 22.62 2.12 -15.67
CA TYR A 387 21.32 2.21 -16.32
C TYR A 387 20.78 0.81 -16.63
N GLU A 388 19.50 0.73 -16.97
CA GLU A 388 18.88 -0.42 -17.64
C GLU A 388 18.63 -1.68 -16.82
N PHE A 389 18.98 -1.74 -15.53
CA PHE A 389 18.69 -2.92 -14.69
C PHE A 389 17.24 -3.38 -14.76
N PHE A 390 16.31 -2.44 -14.87
CA PHE A 390 14.87 -2.69 -14.77
C PHE A 390 14.17 -2.70 -16.13
N ASN A 391 14.89 -2.48 -17.25
CA ASN A 391 14.29 -2.31 -18.58
C ASN A 391 13.44 -3.52 -18.98
N GLU A 392 13.96 -4.73 -18.85
CA GLU A 392 13.24 -5.95 -19.23
C GLU A 392 11.93 -6.10 -18.41
N TYR A 393 11.99 -5.84 -17.12
CA TYR A 393 10.83 -5.90 -16.24
C TYR A 393 9.78 -4.82 -16.58
N ILE A 394 10.23 -3.58 -16.74
CA ILE A 394 9.34 -2.44 -16.96
C ILE A 394 8.74 -2.50 -18.37
N ASN A 395 9.54 -2.84 -19.39
CA ASN A 395 9.05 -3.00 -20.76
C ASN A 395 8.01 -4.11 -20.85
N HIS A 396 8.28 -5.26 -20.25
CA HIS A 396 7.31 -6.38 -20.25
C HIS A 396 5.94 -5.99 -19.68
N TRP A 397 5.92 -5.47 -18.45
CA TRP A 397 4.66 -5.10 -17.81
C TRP A 397 4.03 -3.85 -18.42
N GLY A 398 4.84 -2.93 -18.93
CA GLY A 398 4.41 -1.76 -19.69
C GLY A 398 3.72 -2.13 -21.00
N GLU A 399 4.26 -3.10 -21.74
CA GLU A 399 3.66 -3.62 -22.96
C GLU A 399 2.34 -4.34 -22.71
N ILE A 400 2.27 -5.19 -21.69
CA ILE A 400 1.02 -5.85 -21.29
C ILE A 400 -0.02 -4.79 -20.96
N LYS A 401 0.29 -3.83 -20.07
CA LYS A 401 -0.62 -2.74 -19.70
C LYS A 401 -1.17 -1.98 -20.93
N LYS A 402 -0.34 -1.80 -21.96
CA LYS A 402 -0.68 -1.03 -23.17
C LYS A 402 -1.46 -1.83 -24.19
N LYS A 403 -1.13 -3.12 -24.39
CA LYS A 403 -1.62 -3.93 -25.51
C LYS A 403 -2.82 -4.83 -25.14
N THR A 404 -2.93 -5.26 -23.89
CA THR A 404 -3.96 -6.22 -23.49
C THR A 404 -5.36 -5.59 -23.51
N THR A 405 -6.33 -6.36 -23.97
CA THR A 405 -7.76 -6.07 -23.85
C THR A 405 -8.39 -6.68 -22.61
N ASP A 406 -7.71 -7.65 -21.98
CA ASP A 406 -8.14 -8.25 -20.73
C ASP A 406 -7.95 -7.28 -19.56
N LYS A 407 -9.05 -7.01 -18.84
CA LYS A 407 -9.06 -6.05 -17.74
C LYS A 407 -8.22 -6.51 -16.55
N GLY A 408 -8.30 -7.80 -16.21
CA GLY A 408 -7.55 -8.39 -15.09
C GLY A 408 -6.04 -8.37 -15.35
N GLU A 409 -5.63 -8.72 -16.57
CA GLU A 409 -4.23 -8.69 -16.97
C GLU A 409 -3.68 -7.23 -16.98
N ARG A 410 -4.47 -6.27 -17.45
CA ARG A 410 -4.12 -4.84 -17.40
C ARG A 410 -3.96 -4.35 -15.96
N GLN A 411 -4.87 -4.74 -15.07
CA GLN A 411 -4.81 -4.38 -13.66
C GLN A 411 -3.59 -5.00 -12.98
N LEU A 412 -3.29 -6.27 -13.27
CA LEU A 412 -2.07 -6.90 -12.77
C LEU A 412 -0.83 -6.15 -13.23
N ALA A 413 -0.72 -5.85 -14.52
CA ALA A 413 0.43 -5.13 -15.07
C ALA A 413 0.66 -3.77 -14.38
N LYS A 414 -0.43 -3.04 -14.11
CA LYS A 414 -0.38 -1.80 -13.33
C LYS A 414 0.14 -2.02 -11.90
N LEU A 415 -0.34 -3.06 -11.23
CA LEU A 415 0.10 -3.40 -9.87
C LEU A 415 1.56 -3.84 -9.84
N MET A 416 2.01 -4.66 -10.79
CA MET A 416 3.40 -5.12 -10.89
C MET A 416 4.34 -3.93 -11.08
N LEU A 417 4.07 -3.03 -12.01
CA LEU A 417 4.87 -1.83 -12.25
C LEU A 417 5.02 -0.97 -10.97
N ASN A 418 3.92 -0.71 -10.28
CA ASN A 418 3.93 0.21 -9.15
C ASN A 418 4.44 -0.40 -7.82
N SER A 419 4.54 -1.74 -7.74
CA SER A 419 4.86 -2.42 -6.47
C SER A 419 6.34 -2.73 -6.27
N LEU A 420 7.16 -2.68 -7.33
CA LEU A 420 8.52 -3.18 -7.26
C LEU A 420 9.45 -2.28 -6.42
N TYR A 421 9.43 -0.96 -6.65
CA TYR A 421 10.38 -0.05 -5.98
C TYR A 421 10.28 -0.10 -4.46
N GLY A 422 9.03 -0.13 -3.94
CA GLY A 422 8.78 -0.15 -2.50
C GLY A 422 9.33 -1.40 -1.80
N LYS A 423 9.52 -2.50 -2.55
CA LYS A 423 10.11 -3.72 -1.99
C LYS A 423 11.57 -3.54 -1.61
N PHE A 424 12.32 -2.71 -2.33
CA PHE A 424 13.70 -2.37 -1.99
C PHE A 424 13.83 -1.58 -0.68
N ALA A 425 12.79 -0.82 -0.30
CA ALA A 425 12.72 -0.09 0.96
C ALA A 425 12.12 -0.88 2.13
N SER A 426 11.80 -2.17 1.93
CA SER A 426 11.17 -2.99 2.98
C SER A 426 11.97 -2.94 4.28
N SER A 427 11.25 -2.83 5.42
CA SER A 427 11.87 -2.85 6.74
C SER A 427 12.62 -4.16 6.98
N THR A 428 13.80 -4.06 7.58
CA THR A 428 14.59 -5.18 8.10
C THR A 428 14.21 -5.51 9.53
N SER A 429 13.47 -4.64 10.22
CA SER A 429 13.08 -4.82 11.62
C SER A 429 12.24 -6.08 11.81
N GLY A 430 12.59 -6.85 12.82
CA GLY A 430 11.82 -7.99 13.30
C GLY A 430 10.72 -7.62 14.30
N ALA A 431 10.44 -6.34 14.54
CA ALA A 431 9.40 -5.91 15.47
C ALA A 431 8.01 -6.33 14.98
N MET A 432 7.30 -7.11 15.79
CA MET A 432 6.01 -7.74 15.50
C MET A 432 5.06 -7.55 16.68
N LYS A 433 3.78 -7.82 16.45
CA LYS A 433 2.73 -7.84 17.47
C LYS A 433 2.29 -9.26 17.76
N GLU A 434 2.31 -9.63 19.05
CA GLU A 434 1.80 -10.91 19.55
C GLU A 434 0.47 -10.68 20.30
N PRO A 435 -0.61 -11.37 19.91
CA PRO A 435 -1.91 -11.19 20.53
C PRO A 435 -2.04 -11.97 21.85
N TYR A 436 -2.79 -11.39 22.81
CA TYR A 436 -3.19 -12.04 24.06
C TYR A 436 -4.55 -11.51 24.54
N LEU A 437 -5.19 -12.19 25.47
CA LEU A 437 -6.40 -11.68 26.15
C LEU A 437 -6.01 -10.95 27.43
N ASN A 438 -6.54 -9.72 27.61
CA ASN A 438 -6.39 -8.98 28.86
C ASN A 438 -7.43 -9.45 29.91
N GLU A 439 -7.48 -8.78 31.08
CA GLU A 439 -8.40 -9.09 32.18
C GLU A 439 -9.88 -8.87 31.80
N GLU A 440 -10.15 -7.93 30.88
CA GLU A 440 -11.48 -7.66 30.33
C GLU A 440 -11.85 -8.61 29.19
N GLU A 441 -11.04 -9.64 28.95
CA GLU A 441 -11.23 -10.60 27.85
C GLU A 441 -11.22 -9.96 26.45
N GLU A 442 -10.51 -8.85 26.26
CA GLU A 442 -10.29 -8.21 24.96
C GLU A 442 -8.93 -8.60 24.38
N VAL A 443 -8.84 -8.72 23.06
CA VAL A 443 -7.57 -8.99 22.37
C VAL A 443 -6.67 -7.75 22.43
N LYS A 444 -5.50 -7.90 23.04
CA LYS A 444 -4.43 -6.90 23.07
C LYS A 444 -3.18 -7.45 22.39
N TYR A 445 -2.20 -6.59 22.16
CA TYR A 445 -1.00 -6.93 21.41
C TYR A 445 0.26 -6.41 22.10
N ASP A 446 1.16 -7.31 22.44
CA ASP A 446 2.50 -6.96 22.91
C ASP A 446 3.46 -6.78 21.73
N SER A 447 4.46 -5.91 21.93
CA SER A 447 5.55 -5.74 20.97
C SER A 447 6.66 -6.72 21.29
N VAL A 448 7.03 -7.52 20.31
CA VAL A 448 8.14 -8.46 20.39
C VAL A 448 9.11 -8.23 19.25
N VAL A 449 10.39 -8.52 19.48
CA VAL A 449 11.42 -8.43 18.46
C VAL A 449 11.82 -9.85 18.06
N ARG A 450 11.58 -10.21 16.80
CA ARG A 450 12.09 -11.41 16.16
C ARG A 450 13.39 -11.11 15.42
N ASP A 451 14.02 -12.12 14.87
CA ASP A 451 15.23 -11.94 14.07
C ASP A 451 15.00 -10.95 12.93
N SER A 452 15.95 -10.04 12.74
CA SER A 452 15.94 -9.10 11.62
C SER A 452 16.04 -9.85 10.29
N ARG A 453 15.47 -9.26 9.24
CA ARG A 453 15.55 -9.79 7.88
C ARG A 453 16.64 -9.08 7.10
N PRO A 454 17.36 -9.75 6.21
CA PRO A 454 18.33 -9.09 5.36
C PRO A 454 17.63 -8.04 4.46
N SER A 455 18.31 -6.94 4.22
CA SER A 455 17.89 -5.91 3.30
C SER A 455 17.78 -6.46 1.87
N VAL A 456 16.79 -5.99 1.12
CA VAL A 456 16.70 -6.27 -0.32
C VAL A 456 17.82 -5.55 -1.07
N TYR A 457 17.97 -4.30 -0.91
CA TYR A 457 19.03 -3.36 -1.28
C TYR A 457 18.47 -1.93 -1.26
N THR A 458 18.44 -1.32 -0.10
CA THR A 458 17.72 -0.06 0.19
C THR A 458 18.17 1.11 -0.69
N ALA A 459 19.42 1.13 -1.15
CA ALA A 459 19.95 2.18 -2.00
C ALA A 459 19.13 2.38 -3.29
N ILE A 460 18.60 1.31 -3.91
CA ILE A 460 17.70 1.42 -5.08
C ILE A 460 16.49 2.30 -4.76
N ALA A 461 15.84 2.05 -3.63
CA ALA A 461 14.66 2.83 -3.23
C ALA A 461 15.02 4.29 -2.94
N CYS A 462 16.16 4.55 -2.28
CA CYS A 462 16.63 5.91 -1.99
C CYS A 462 16.81 6.72 -3.27
N PHE A 463 17.53 6.18 -4.27
CA PHE A 463 17.79 6.88 -5.50
C PHE A 463 16.57 6.97 -6.43
N THR A 464 15.73 5.93 -6.50
CA THR A 464 14.48 5.99 -7.28
C THR A 464 13.58 7.13 -6.80
N THR A 465 13.38 7.26 -5.49
CA THR A 465 12.57 8.35 -4.94
C THR A 465 13.26 9.70 -5.00
N ALA A 466 14.60 9.75 -4.92
CA ALA A 466 15.35 10.99 -5.10
C ALA A 466 15.20 11.55 -6.52
N TYR A 467 15.33 10.71 -7.55
CA TYR A 467 15.08 11.13 -8.94
C TYR A 467 13.62 11.54 -9.19
N ALA A 468 12.66 10.87 -8.52
CA ALA A 468 11.26 11.28 -8.57
C ALA A 468 11.07 12.67 -7.96
N ARG A 469 11.63 12.93 -6.77
CA ARG A 469 11.62 14.25 -6.14
C ARG A 469 12.31 15.30 -7.00
N TYR A 470 13.44 14.96 -7.60
CA TYR A 470 14.16 15.87 -8.51
C TYR A 470 13.26 16.34 -9.64
N LEU A 471 12.60 15.42 -10.36
CA LEU A 471 11.66 15.78 -11.42
C LEU A 471 10.54 16.70 -10.90
N MET A 472 9.88 16.31 -9.81
CA MET A 472 8.74 17.05 -9.26
C MET A 472 9.14 18.44 -8.78
N ILE A 473 10.25 18.55 -8.05
CA ILE A 473 10.72 19.83 -7.48
C ILE A 473 11.19 20.76 -8.58
N THR A 474 12.00 20.29 -9.53
CA THR A 474 12.48 21.13 -10.64
C THR A 474 11.35 21.61 -11.52
N THR A 475 10.35 20.77 -11.80
CA THR A 475 9.15 21.19 -12.55
C THR A 475 8.30 22.18 -11.76
N ALA A 476 8.04 21.93 -10.47
CA ALA A 476 7.31 22.88 -9.61
C ALA A 476 8.06 24.23 -9.49
N GLN A 477 9.39 24.18 -9.40
CA GLN A 477 10.26 25.36 -9.34
C GLN A 477 10.21 26.18 -10.63
N SER A 478 10.15 25.53 -11.82
CA SER A 478 10.05 26.25 -13.11
C SER A 478 8.76 27.04 -13.27
N CYS A 479 7.71 26.69 -12.53
CA CYS A 479 6.45 27.43 -12.49
C CYS A 479 6.12 28.00 -11.09
N TYR A 480 7.16 28.41 -10.33
CA TYR A 480 7.08 28.82 -8.93
C TYR A 480 5.93 29.78 -8.60
N ASP A 481 5.75 30.83 -9.40
CA ASP A 481 4.71 31.84 -9.19
C ASP A 481 3.28 31.31 -9.36
N ARG A 482 3.11 30.21 -10.05
CA ARG A 482 1.83 29.56 -10.37
C ARG A 482 1.64 28.24 -9.63
N PHE A 483 2.68 27.74 -8.99
CA PHE A 483 2.68 26.45 -8.31
C PHE A 483 1.78 26.49 -7.07
N LEU A 484 0.77 25.61 -7.05
CA LEU A 484 -0.21 25.47 -5.96
C LEU A 484 0.12 24.30 -5.04
N TYR A 485 0.29 23.11 -5.65
CA TYR A 485 0.35 21.86 -4.93
C TYR A 485 1.01 20.77 -5.76
N CYS A 486 1.65 19.83 -5.09
CA CYS A 486 2.03 18.54 -5.68
C CYS A 486 1.85 17.40 -4.66
N ASP A 487 1.61 16.19 -5.18
CA ASP A 487 1.55 14.97 -4.37
C ASP A 487 2.18 13.80 -5.13
N THR A 488 3.45 13.57 -4.86
CA THR A 488 4.22 12.45 -5.38
C THR A 488 4.47 12.52 -6.89
N ASP A 489 3.46 12.46 -7.71
CA ASP A 489 3.46 12.43 -9.18
C ASP A 489 2.51 13.45 -9.83
N SER A 490 1.74 14.19 -9.03
CA SER A 490 0.84 15.23 -9.52
C SER A 490 1.39 16.64 -9.30
N LEU A 491 1.12 17.54 -10.26
CA LEU A 491 1.45 18.97 -10.23
C LEU A 491 0.18 19.78 -10.50
N HIS A 492 -0.13 20.72 -9.60
CA HIS A 492 -1.29 21.60 -9.69
C HIS A 492 -0.82 23.06 -9.84
N VAL A 493 -1.29 23.74 -10.85
CA VAL A 493 -0.91 25.14 -11.14
C VAL A 493 -2.12 26.02 -11.36
N VAL A 494 -2.03 27.29 -10.93
CA VAL A 494 -3.07 28.30 -11.19
C VAL A 494 -2.91 28.86 -12.61
N GLY A 495 -4.05 29.18 -13.23
CA GLY A 495 -4.14 29.71 -14.60
C GLY A 495 -4.10 28.61 -15.66
N LEU A 496 -4.44 28.97 -16.87
CA LEU A 496 -4.67 28.06 -18.00
C LEU A 496 -3.48 27.92 -18.95
N GLU A 497 -2.38 28.59 -18.66
CA GLU A 497 -1.15 28.46 -19.43
C GLU A 497 -0.48 27.11 -19.11
N ILE A 498 -0.14 26.36 -20.15
CA ILE A 498 0.49 25.06 -20.03
C ILE A 498 1.94 25.25 -19.58
N PRO A 499 2.41 24.59 -18.49
CA PRO A 499 3.83 24.59 -18.12
C PRO A 499 4.72 24.03 -19.22
N ASP A 500 6.01 24.40 -19.22
CA ASP A 500 7.01 23.83 -20.14
C ASP A 500 7.39 22.41 -19.71
N ILE A 501 6.53 21.45 -20.06
CA ILE A 501 6.63 20.02 -19.72
C ILE A 501 6.32 19.16 -20.92
N GLU A 502 6.95 17.98 -21.00
CA GLU A 502 6.66 17.00 -22.04
C GLU A 502 5.32 16.29 -21.75
N ILE A 503 4.31 16.54 -22.57
CA ILE A 503 2.97 15.99 -22.39
C ILE A 503 2.76 14.81 -23.34
N HIS A 504 2.34 13.66 -22.79
CA HIS A 504 1.96 12.49 -23.56
C HIS A 504 0.96 11.62 -22.80
N GLU A 505 -0.05 11.07 -23.50
CA GLU A 505 -1.16 10.30 -22.87
C GLU A 505 -0.73 9.03 -22.12
N SER A 506 0.36 8.37 -22.57
CA SER A 506 0.74 7.04 -22.06
C SER A 506 2.23 6.77 -22.00
N GLU A 507 3.07 7.69 -22.45
CA GLU A 507 4.53 7.51 -22.42
C GLU A 507 5.04 7.55 -20.99
N LEU A 508 5.90 6.60 -20.66
CA LEU A 508 6.42 6.41 -19.32
C LEU A 508 7.30 7.58 -18.90
N GLY A 509 6.93 8.28 -17.85
CA GLY A 509 7.65 9.43 -17.31
C GLY A 509 7.29 10.78 -17.95
N ALA A 510 6.46 10.78 -19.00
CA ALA A 510 5.87 12.01 -19.53
C ALA A 510 4.68 12.47 -18.67
N TRP A 511 4.40 13.75 -18.72
CA TRP A 511 3.26 14.35 -18.03
C TRP A 511 1.98 14.11 -18.82
N LYS A 512 0.89 13.95 -18.11
CA LYS A 512 -0.46 13.84 -18.65
C LYS A 512 -1.35 14.85 -17.95
N CYS A 513 -2.17 15.60 -18.69
CA CYS A 513 -3.19 16.45 -18.09
C CYS A 513 -4.33 15.57 -17.54
N GLU A 514 -4.62 15.69 -16.24
CA GLU A 514 -5.71 14.98 -15.57
C GLU A 514 -6.99 15.81 -15.51
N GLY A 515 -6.89 17.14 -15.67
CA GLY A 515 -8.05 17.99 -15.75
C GLY A 515 -7.78 19.49 -15.66
N VAL A 516 -8.76 20.24 -16.12
CA VAL A 516 -8.87 21.68 -15.93
C VAL A 516 -9.88 21.91 -14.82
N PHE A 517 -9.47 22.55 -13.74
CA PHE A 517 -10.40 22.90 -12.66
C PHE A 517 -10.89 24.35 -12.82
N HIS A 518 -12.17 24.54 -12.48
CA HIS A 518 -12.84 25.84 -12.42
C HIS A 518 -12.44 26.60 -11.15
N GLN A 519 -12.31 25.87 -10.04
CA GLN A 519 -12.06 26.44 -8.72
C GLN A 519 -11.37 25.40 -7.83
N ALA A 520 -10.49 25.84 -6.92
CA ALA A 520 -9.79 24.96 -5.99
C ALA A 520 -9.55 25.61 -4.63
N LYS A 521 -9.33 24.78 -3.59
CA LYS A 521 -8.90 25.22 -2.26
C LYS A 521 -7.97 24.17 -1.65
N TYR A 522 -6.74 24.56 -1.34
CA TYR A 522 -5.73 23.69 -0.74
C TYR A 522 -5.54 24.09 0.72
N LEU A 523 -5.55 23.11 1.64
CA LEU A 523 -5.32 23.38 3.05
C LEU A 523 -3.94 22.92 3.49
N ARG A 524 -3.56 21.70 3.12
CA ARG A 524 -2.27 21.08 3.43
C ARG A 524 -2.05 19.84 2.56
N ALA A 525 -0.92 19.16 2.76
CA ALA A 525 -0.64 17.88 2.10
C ALA A 525 -1.82 16.89 2.23
N LYS A 526 -2.23 16.30 1.10
CA LYS A 526 -3.34 15.34 0.99
C LYS A 526 -4.71 15.85 1.49
N THR A 527 -4.90 17.19 1.51
CA THR A 527 -6.15 17.81 1.95
C THR A 527 -6.44 19.04 1.09
N TYR A 528 -7.24 18.82 0.04
CA TYR A 528 -7.62 19.85 -0.93
C TYR A 528 -8.95 19.52 -1.60
N LEU A 529 -9.50 20.48 -2.31
CA LEU A 529 -10.80 20.48 -2.95
C LEU A 529 -10.68 21.15 -4.31
N GLU A 530 -11.15 20.49 -5.37
CA GLU A 530 -11.10 20.97 -6.76
C GLU A 530 -12.43 20.70 -7.46
N SER A 531 -12.90 21.66 -8.24
CA SER A 531 -14.08 21.49 -9.09
C SER A 531 -13.66 21.46 -10.55
N PHE A 532 -13.75 20.29 -11.19
CA PHE A 532 -13.30 20.08 -12.56
C PHE A 532 -14.41 20.36 -13.56
N TYR A 533 -14.05 21.00 -14.66
CA TYR A 533 -14.89 21.04 -15.86
C TYR A 533 -14.99 19.65 -16.46
N ARG A 534 -16.21 19.21 -16.78
CA ARG A 534 -16.48 17.91 -17.38
C ARG A 534 -17.27 18.01 -18.66
N LEU A 535 -17.06 16.99 -19.51
CA LEU A 535 -17.84 16.72 -20.70
C LEU A 535 -18.13 15.22 -20.75
N GLU A 536 -19.41 14.83 -20.87
CA GLU A 536 -19.84 13.43 -20.86
C GLU A 536 -19.27 12.61 -19.67
N GLY A 537 -19.22 13.24 -18.50
CA GLY A 537 -18.73 12.63 -17.25
C GLY A 537 -17.21 12.45 -17.14
N LYS A 538 -16.41 12.99 -18.08
CA LYS A 538 -14.94 12.99 -18.04
C LYS A 538 -14.39 14.39 -17.81
N ASN A 539 -13.27 14.51 -17.11
CA ASN A 539 -12.60 15.80 -16.97
C ASN A 539 -12.13 16.31 -18.33
N ILE A 540 -12.34 17.62 -18.56
CA ILE A 540 -11.73 18.33 -19.68
C ILE A 540 -10.22 18.45 -19.39
N VAL A 541 -9.41 18.02 -20.35
CA VAL A 541 -7.94 17.97 -20.22
C VAL A 541 -7.22 19.01 -21.10
N SER A 542 -7.97 19.87 -21.78
CA SER A 542 -7.42 21.00 -22.56
C SER A 542 -8.18 22.28 -22.21
N PRO A 543 -7.47 23.39 -21.90
CA PRO A 543 -8.12 24.69 -21.65
C PRO A 543 -8.99 25.20 -22.80
N GLU A 544 -8.65 24.83 -24.04
CA GLU A 544 -9.39 25.23 -25.24
C GLU A 544 -10.82 24.69 -25.27
N ASN A 545 -11.04 23.54 -24.61
CA ASN A 545 -12.31 22.82 -24.60
C ASN A 545 -13.23 23.19 -23.42
N ILE A 546 -12.85 24.11 -22.56
CA ILE A 546 -13.65 24.54 -21.38
C ILE A 546 -15.09 24.94 -21.79
N LYS A 547 -15.23 25.58 -22.96
CA LYS A 547 -16.54 26.02 -23.48
C LYS A 547 -17.49 24.87 -23.83
N GLU A 548 -16.96 23.64 -23.97
CA GLU A 548 -17.72 22.44 -24.26
C GLU A 548 -18.22 21.74 -22.98
N ALA A 549 -17.83 22.23 -21.81
CA ALA A 549 -18.21 21.63 -20.53
C ALA A 549 -19.74 21.60 -20.35
N ASP A 550 -20.27 20.46 -19.99
CA ASP A 550 -21.67 20.22 -19.66
C ASP A 550 -21.92 20.15 -18.15
N ASP A 551 -20.86 19.99 -17.35
CA ASP A 551 -20.94 19.89 -15.89
C ASP A 551 -19.65 20.40 -15.20
N ILE A 552 -19.78 20.74 -13.91
CA ILE A 552 -18.65 21.06 -13.01
C ILE A 552 -18.78 20.20 -11.77
N VAL A 553 -17.84 19.27 -11.59
CA VAL A 553 -17.90 18.30 -10.50
C VAL A 553 -16.79 18.52 -9.49
N MET A 554 -17.18 18.62 -8.24
CA MET A 554 -16.27 18.77 -7.11
C MET A 554 -15.63 17.43 -6.73
N ASP A 555 -14.31 17.42 -6.62
CA ASP A 555 -13.51 16.30 -6.10
C ASP A 555 -12.86 16.68 -4.78
N VAL A 556 -13.15 15.92 -3.72
CA VAL A 556 -12.63 16.15 -2.37
C VAL A 556 -11.54 15.16 -2.04
N LYS A 557 -10.33 15.64 -1.86
CA LYS A 557 -9.20 14.88 -1.36
C LYS A 557 -8.93 15.30 0.09
N CYS A 558 -9.28 14.46 1.04
CA CYS A 558 -9.03 14.72 2.45
C CYS A 558 -8.58 13.45 3.14
N ALA A 559 -7.30 13.37 3.51
CA ALA A 559 -6.70 12.18 4.08
C ALA A 559 -7.44 11.72 5.34
N GLY A 560 -7.97 10.50 5.31
CA GLY A 560 -8.70 9.88 6.42
C GLY A 560 -10.18 10.27 6.54
N MET A 561 -10.70 11.15 5.69
CA MET A 561 -12.15 11.41 5.58
C MET A 561 -12.82 10.27 4.81
N PRO A 562 -13.88 9.65 5.31
CA PRO A 562 -14.62 8.64 4.59
C PRO A 562 -15.44 9.23 3.43
N ASP A 563 -15.73 8.42 2.41
CA ASP A 563 -16.38 8.90 1.18
C ASP A 563 -17.80 9.44 1.42
N ASN A 564 -18.56 8.87 2.37
CA ASN A 564 -19.88 9.39 2.75
C ASN A 564 -19.77 10.84 3.29
N MET A 565 -18.80 11.14 4.13
CA MET A 565 -18.61 12.49 4.68
C MET A 565 -18.14 13.52 3.66
N LYS A 566 -17.51 13.11 2.55
CA LYS A 566 -17.12 14.04 1.48
C LYS A 566 -18.33 14.72 0.81
N GLN A 567 -19.51 14.11 0.88
CA GLN A 567 -20.75 14.68 0.36
C GLN A 567 -21.23 15.92 1.16
N LEU A 568 -20.77 16.04 2.41
CA LEU A 568 -21.07 17.21 3.26
C LEU A 568 -20.13 18.40 3.02
N VAL A 569 -19.07 18.21 2.21
CA VAL A 569 -18.03 19.20 1.99
C VAL A 569 -18.45 20.20 0.91
N ASN A 570 -18.18 21.48 1.16
CA ASN A 570 -18.24 22.57 0.19
C ASN A 570 -17.11 23.58 0.44
N TYR A 571 -16.94 24.59 -0.40
CA TYR A 571 -15.88 25.58 -0.29
C TYR A 571 -15.92 26.41 1.00
N ASP A 572 -17.11 26.65 1.57
CA ASP A 572 -17.30 27.47 2.78
C ASP A 572 -16.89 26.70 4.04
N ASN A 573 -17.22 25.40 4.10
CA ASN A 573 -16.94 24.57 5.27
C ASN A 573 -15.62 23.78 5.19
N PHE A 574 -14.90 23.83 4.07
CA PHE A 574 -13.62 23.15 3.92
C PHE A 574 -12.49 23.99 4.51
N ASN A 575 -12.28 23.90 5.83
CA ASN A 575 -11.29 24.66 6.59
C ASN A 575 -10.57 23.78 7.61
N LEU A 576 -9.35 24.18 8.00
CA LEU A 576 -8.63 23.54 9.10
C LEU A 576 -9.45 23.69 10.40
N GLY A 577 -9.51 22.62 11.18
CA GLY A 577 -10.29 22.56 12.41
C GLY A 577 -11.77 22.24 12.23
N GLN A 578 -12.32 22.29 10.99
CA GLN A 578 -13.73 21.97 10.73
C GLN A 578 -14.03 20.52 11.12
N VAL A 579 -15.13 20.36 11.84
CA VAL A 579 -15.69 19.06 12.23
C VAL A 579 -16.85 18.72 11.32
N PHE A 580 -16.86 17.50 10.80
CA PHE A 580 -17.95 16.91 10.02
C PHE A 580 -18.61 15.83 10.86
N SER A 581 -19.94 15.89 10.98
CA SER A 581 -20.74 14.95 11.77
C SER A 581 -22.08 14.69 11.08
N ASP A 582 -22.79 13.67 11.54
CA ASP A 582 -24.13 13.33 11.05
C ASP A 582 -25.15 14.47 11.21
N SER A 583 -24.94 15.35 12.19
CA SER A 583 -25.79 16.54 12.40
C SER A 583 -25.73 17.57 11.28
N MET A 584 -24.79 17.47 10.35
CA MET A 584 -24.66 18.39 9.21
C MET A 584 -25.53 17.99 8.01
N LYS A 585 -26.16 16.82 8.05
CA LYS A 585 -27.06 16.38 6.98
C LYS A 585 -28.35 17.22 6.93
N SER A 586 -28.95 17.32 5.75
CA SER A 586 -30.27 17.93 5.60
C SER A 586 -31.36 17.05 6.24
N ASN A 587 -32.50 17.65 6.59
CA ASN A 587 -33.59 16.92 7.22
C ASN A 587 -34.18 15.77 6.38
N ASP A 588 -34.02 15.85 5.07
CA ASP A 588 -34.52 14.84 4.11
C ASP A 588 -33.46 13.77 3.79
N ASP A 589 -32.24 13.92 4.30
CA ASP A 589 -31.14 12.99 4.03
C ASP A 589 -31.16 11.82 5.04
N THR A 590 -31.38 10.62 4.54
CA THR A 590 -31.45 9.37 5.34
C THR A 590 -30.10 8.70 5.50
N ASN A 591 -29.03 9.21 4.87
CA ASN A 591 -27.70 8.62 4.98
C ASN A 591 -27.12 8.81 6.38
N ASN A 592 -26.30 7.85 6.82
CA ASN A 592 -25.53 7.95 8.05
C ASN A 592 -24.12 8.46 7.75
N TYR A 593 -23.76 9.59 8.35
CA TYR A 593 -22.45 10.20 8.19
C TYR A 593 -21.59 9.97 9.42
N GLY A 594 -20.46 9.33 9.22
CA GLY A 594 -19.52 9.08 10.30
C GLY A 594 -18.27 8.35 9.81
N LYS A 595 -17.16 8.60 10.49
CA LYS A 595 -15.94 7.84 10.31
C LYS A 595 -16.02 6.57 11.16
N LEU A 596 -16.18 5.42 10.53
CA LEU A 596 -16.13 4.13 11.21
C LEU A 596 -14.72 3.85 11.75
N VAL A 597 -14.61 3.75 13.07
CA VAL A 597 -13.36 3.49 13.78
C VAL A 597 -13.47 2.15 14.50
N PRO A 598 -12.54 1.20 14.29
CA PRO A 598 -12.57 -0.08 14.98
C PRO A 598 -12.30 0.10 16.47
N LYS A 599 -13.18 -0.44 17.31
CA LYS A 599 -13.06 -0.55 18.76
C LYS A 599 -12.97 -2.02 19.13
N THR A 600 -11.89 -2.43 19.77
CA THR A 600 -11.74 -3.80 20.29
C THR A 600 -12.66 -3.97 21.50
N VAL A 601 -13.40 -5.05 21.50
CA VAL A 601 -14.30 -5.46 22.56
C VAL A 601 -14.17 -6.97 22.78
N LYS A 602 -14.80 -7.52 23.83
CA LYS A 602 -14.92 -8.96 24.01
C LYS A 602 -15.63 -9.58 22.79
N GLY A 603 -15.04 -10.62 22.20
CA GLY A 603 -15.58 -11.32 21.02
C GLY A 603 -15.01 -10.82 19.68
N GLY A 604 -14.29 -9.68 19.65
CA GLY A 604 -13.68 -9.18 18.41
C GLY A 604 -13.56 -7.67 18.33
N VAL A 605 -14.10 -7.09 17.27
CA VAL A 605 -14.03 -5.66 16.97
C VAL A 605 -15.36 -5.16 16.43
N VAL A 606 -15.82 -4.02 16.92
CA VAL A 606 -16.98 -3.29 16.38
C VAL A 606 -16.55 -2.00 15.71
N LEU A 607 -17.30 -1.57 14.70
CA LEU A 607 -17.07 -0.30 14.03
C LEU A 607 -17.97 0.77 14.64
N VAL A 608 -17.36 1.78 15.27
CA VAL A 608 -18.08 2.89 15.91
C VAL A 608 -17.98 4.13 15.04
N ALA A 609 -19.11 4.72 14.70
CA ALA A 609 -19.16 5.99 13.98
C ALA A 609 -18.65 7.12 14.88
N ARG A 610 -17.77 7.96 14.33
CA ARG A 610 -17.24 9.17 14.99
C ARG A 610 -17.23 10.32 14.01
N ASP A 611 -17.30 11.52 14.56
CA ASP A 611 -17.08 12.75 13.80
C ASP A 611 -15.69 12.74 13.18
N PHE A 612 -15.56 13.44 12.08
CA PHE A 612 -14.29 13.65 11.39
C PHE A 612 -13.88 15.10 11.49
N GLN A 613 -12.67 15.37 11.94
CA GLN A 613 -12.11 16.73 11.96
C GLN A 613 -10.98 16.85 10.97
N ILE A 614 -11.00 17.90 10.14
CA ILE A 614 -9.83 18.31 9.35
C ILE A 614 -8.80 18.85 10.35
N LYS A 615 -7.75 18.07 10.60
CA LYS A 615 -6.68 18.46 11.54
C LYS A 615 -5.89 19.65 11.02
N ASN A 616 -5.36 20.43 11.95
CA ASN A 616 -4.41 21.51 11.67
C ASN A 616 -3.07 20.96 11.17
#